data_8478eb57b61ef7ae1134133b670f0390
#
_entry.id   8478eb57b61ef7ae1134133b670f0390
#
_cell.length_a   1.000
_cell.length_b   1.000
_cell.length_c   1.000
_cell.angle_alpha   90.00
_cell.angle_beta   90.00
_cell.angle_gamma   90.00
#
_symmetry.space_group_name_H-M   'P 1'
#
loop_
_entity.id
_entity.type
_entity.pdbx_description
1 polymer ?
#
loop_
_entity_poly.entity_id
_entity_poly.type
_entity_poly.pdbx_seq_one_letter_code
_entity_poly.pdbx_strand_id
1 'polypeptide(L)'
;MINVNMQKARDIHRDKVRQARKPLLEAKDVAFMRAVEAGDTDAQATVAAEKQALRDATSAAAIDAATTPDALKAAWDSDLLGGSPY
;
A
#
# COMPACT_ATOMS: atom_id res chain seq x y z
N MET A 1 5.15 -0.40 -33.74
CA MET A 1 4.21 -0.35 -32.62
C MET A 1 4.96 -0.67 -31.33
N ILE A 2 4.76 0.15 -30.30
CA ILE A 2 5.40 -0.07 -29.01
C ILE A 2 4.46 -0.93 -28.15
N ASN A 3 4.94 -2.08 -27.76
CA ASN A 3 4.18 -2.94 -26.82
C ASN A 3 4.58 -2.62 -25.41
N VAL A 4 3.60 -2.27 -24.59
CA VAL A 4 3.82 -2.07 -23.16
C VAL A 4 3.94 -3.44 -22.48
N ASN A 5 5.04 -3.66 -21.79
CA ASN A 5 5.18 -4.86 -20.96
C ASN A 5 4.43 -4.62 -19.65
N MET A 6 3.19 -5.06 -19.60
CA MET A 6 2.32 -4.84 -18.45
C MET A 6 2.83 -5.56 -17.19
N GLN A 7 3.46 -6.72 -17.34
CA GLN A 7 4.04 -7.41 -16.20
C GLN A 7 5.13 -6.57 -15.54
N LYS A 8 6.02 -5.99 -16.34
CA LYS A 8 7.07 -5.10 -15.84
C LYS A 8 6.47 -3.83 -15.23
N ALA A 9 5.44 -3.28 -15.87
CA ALA A 9 4.74 -2.10 -15.35
C ALA A 9 4.09 -2.40 -13.98
N ARG A 10 3.48 -3.57 -13.83
CA ARG A 10 2.91 -4.00 -12.54
C ARG A 10 4.00 -4.16 -11.47
N ASP A 11 5.13 -4.73 -11.82
CA ASP A 11 6.26 -4.91 -10.89
C ASP A 11 6.80 -3.57 -10.42
N ILE A 12 6.95 -2.61 -11.33
CA ILE A 12 7.36 -1.25 -11.00
C ILE A 12 6.33 -0.57 -10.09
N HIS A 13 5.05 -0.76 -10.40
CA HIS A 13 3.96 -0.22 -9.59
C HIS A 13 4.00 -0.78 -8.15
N ARG A 14 4.19 -2.09 -8.02
CA ARG A 14 4.33 -2.74 -6.70
C ARG A 14 5.53 -2.22 -5.93
N ASP A 15 6.65 -1.96 -6.61
CA ASP A 15 7.82 -1.36 -5.98
C ASP A 15 7.53 0.05 -5.46
N LYS A 16 6.79 0.85 -6.22
CA LYS A 16 6.34 2.18 -5.76
C LYS A 16 5.43 2.07 -4.53
N VAL A 17 4.55 1.08 -4.49
CA VAL A 17 3.70 0.80 -3.33
C VAL A 17 4.57 0.45 -2.12
N ARG A 18 5.56 -0.42 -2.29
CA ARG A 18 6.48 -0.82 -1.21
C ARG A 18 7.25 0.36 -0.65
N GLN A 19 7.75 1.24 -1.52
CA GLN A 19 8.45 2.46 -1.12
C GLN A 19 7.54 3.41 -0.35
N ALA A 20 6.30 3.58 -0.81
CA ALA A 20 5.34 4.47 -0.16
C ALA A 20 4.89 3.93 1.20
N ARG A 21 4.67 2.62 1.32
CA ARG A 21 4.17 2.02 2.56
C ARG A 21 5.23 1.90 3.66
N LYS A 22 6.51 1.86 3.31
CA LYS A 22 7.59 1.65 4.28
C LYS A 22 7.55 2.66 5.44
N PRO A 23 7.58 3.99 5.21
CA PRO A 23 7.50 4.94 6.32
C PRO A 23 6.15 4.89 7.04
N LEU A 24 5.07 4.53 6.32
CA LEU A 24 3.75 4.40 6.92
C LEU A 24 3.67 3.21 7.87
N LEU A 25 4.26 2.07 7.48
CA LEU A 25 4.37 0.89 8.34
C LEU A 25 5.22 1.19 9.58
N GLU A 26 6.33 1.89 9.42
CA GLU A 26 7.19 2.29 10.54
C GLU A 26 6.43 3.17 11.53
N ALA A 27 5.64 4.12 11.06
CA ALA A 27 4.81 4.97 11.90
C ALA A 27 3.72 4.16 12.63
N LYS A 28 3.13 3.16 11.95
CA LYS A 28 2.14 2.27 12.57
C LYS A 28 2.77 1.35 13.61
N ASP A 29 4.01 0.93 13.43
CA ASP A 29 4.73 0.15 14.45
C ASP A 29 4.88 0.95 15.74
N VAL A 30 5.23 2.23 15.64
CA VAL A 30 5.32 3.13 16.80
C VAL A 30 3.94 3.30 17.45
N ALA A 31 2.90 3.53 16.66
CA ALA A 31 1.53 3.68 17.16
C ALA A 31 1.06 2.41 17.87
N PHE A 32 1.39 1.23 17.36
CA PHE A 32 1.06 -0.05 17.98
C PHE A 32 1.75 -0.21 19.33
N MET A 33 3.04 0.11 19.41
CA MET A 33 3.77 0.04 20.67
C MET A 33 3.20 0.97 21.74
N ARG A 34 2.80 2.18 21.36
CA ARG A 34 2.13 3.12 22.25
C ARG A 34 0.80 2.57 22.77
N ALA A 35 0.03 1.92 21.89
CA ALA A 35 -1.24 1.31 22.26
C ALA A 35 -1.02 0.14 23.25
N VAL A 36 0.03 -0.65 23.04
CA VAL A 36 0.41 -1.74 23.96
C VAL A 36 0.77 -1.17 25.33
N GLU A 37 1.62 -0.14 25.37
CA GLU A 37 2.05 0.51 26.61
C GLU A 37 0.86 1.10 27.39
N ALA A 38 -0.11 1.66 26.67
CA ALA A 38 -1.32 2.23 27.26
C ALA A 38 -2.36 1.18 27.66
N GLY A 39 -2.19 -0.08 27.26
CA GLY A 39 -3.17 -1.13 27.49
C GLY A 39 -4.46 -0.92 26.67
N ASP A 40 -4.40 -0.15 25.59
CA ASP A 40 -5.55 0.18 24.75
C ASP A 40 -5.74 -0.91 23.69
N THR A 41 -6.60 -1.89 23.98
CA THR A 41 -6.84 -3.03 23.10
C THR A 41 -7.57 -2.64 21.82
N ASP A 42 -8.44 -1.63 21.87
CA ASP A 42 -9.15 -1.16 20.69
C ASP A 42 -8.20 -0.46 19.73
N ALA A 43 -7.29 0.38 20.23
CA ALA A 43 -6.26 1.02 19.43
C ALA A 43 -5.31 -0.01 18.82
N GLN A 44 -4.94 -1.05 19.57
CA GLN A 44 -4.11 -2.15 19.05
C GLN A 44 -4.77 -2.83 17.87
N ALA A 45 -6.06 -3.15 17.96
CA ALA A 45 -6.81 -3.78 16.90
C ALA A 45 -6.92 -2.88 15.66
N THR A 46 -7.17 -1.60 15.85
CA THR A 46 -7.26 -0.61 14.76
C THR A 46 -5.94 -0.50 14.02
N VAL A 47 -4.83 -0.33 14.74
CA VAL A 47 -3.50 -0.20 14.13
C VAL A 47 -3.09 -1.49 13.42
N ALA A 48 -3.40 -2.65 14.00
CA ALA A 48 -3.12 -3.94 13.36
C ALA A 48 -3.85 -4.09 12.03
N ALA A 49 -5.13 -3.66 11.96
CA ALA A 49 -5.90 -3.67 10.72
C ALA A 49 -5.31 -2.71 9.67
N GLU A 50 -4.88 -1.53 10.09
CA GLU A 50 -4.25 -0.55 9.20
C GLU A 50 -2.91 -1.07 8.64
N LYS A 51 -2.10 -1.73 9.47
CA LYS A 51 -0.85 -2.39 9.04
C LYS A 51 -1.13 -3.48 8.01
N GLN A 52 -2.17 -4.29 8.24
CA GLN A 52 -2.54 -5.35 7.31
C GLN A 52 -2.97 -4.77 5.96
N ALA A 53 -3.74 -3.70 5.95
CA ALA A 53 -4.14 -3.02 4.71
C ALA A 53 -2.91 -2.53 3.92
N LEU A 54 -1.90 -1.98 4.61
CA LEU A 54 -0.66 -1.55 3.97
C LEU A 54 0.13 -2.73 3.39
N ARG A 55 0.18 -3.86 4.08
CA ARG A 55 0.83 -5.07 3.56
C ARG A 55 0.13 -5.62 2.34
N ASP A 56 -1.21 -5.61 2.34
CA ASP A 56 -2.03 -6.14 1.26
C ASP A 56 -2.04 -5.23 0.02
N ALA A 57 -1.56 -4.00 0.13
CA ALA A 57 -1.58 -3.04 -0.97
C ALA A 57 -0.84 -3.54 -2.22
N THR A 58 0.21 -4.36 -2.08
CA THR A 58 0.92 -4.95 -3.22
C THR A 58 0.16 -6.11 -3.87
N SER A 59 -0.82 -6.66 -3.17
CA SER A 59 -1.65 -7.78 -3.65
C SER A 59 -3.03 -7.32 -4.11
N ALA A 60 -3.23 -6.01 -4.27
CA ALA A 60 -4.52 -5.46 -4.68
C ALA A 60 -4.94 -6.01 -6.04
N ALA A 61 -6.17 -6.50 -6.12
CA ALA A 61 -6.72 -7.11 -7.34
C ALA A 61 -6.72 -6.12 -8.52
N ALA A 62 -6.86 -4.82 -8.26
CA ALA A 62 -6.83 -3.78 -9.27
C ALA A 62 -5.48 -3.72 -10.02
N ILE A 63 -4.37 -4.07 -9.36
CA ILE A 63 -3.05 -4.12 -9.99
C ILE A 63 -3.00 -5.26 -11.00
N ASP A 64 -3.46 -6.44 -10.61
CA ASP A 64 -3.48 -7.61 -11.51
C ASP A 64 -4.48 -7.46 -12.65
N ALA A 65 -5.59 -6.77 -12.39
CA ALA A 65 -6.62 -6.52 -13.39
C ALA A 65 -6.25 -5.41 -14.38
N ALA A 66 -5.25 -4.59 -14.07
CA ALA A 66 -4.84 -3.48 -14.94
C ALA A 66 -4.21 -3.99 -16.23
N THR A 67 -4.76 -3.59 -17.36
CA THR A 67 -4.26 -3.96 -18.69
C THR A 67 -3.63 -2.79 -19.44
N THR A 68 -3.66 -1.59 -18.87
CA THR A 68 -3.08 -0.37 -19.42
C THR A 68 -2.32 0.40 -18.35
N PRO A 69 -1.35 1.25 -18.73
CA PRO A 69 -0.67 2.12 -17.76
C PRO A 69 -1.63 3.04 -17.00
N ASP A 70 -2.67 3.54 -17.66
CA ASP A 70 -3.67 4.41 -17.01
C ASP A 70 -4.46 3.65 -15.94
N ALA A 71 -4.80 2.39 -16.19
CA ALA A 71 -5.46 1.54 -15.22
C ALA A 71 -4.58 1.29 -13.99
N LEU A 72 -3.25 1.15 -14.17
CA LEU A 72 -2.32 1.04 -13.06
C LEU A 72 -2.25 2.32 -12.23
N LYS A 73 -2.24 3.48 -12.88
CA LYS A 73 -2.28 4.76 -12.16
C LYS A 73 -3.56 4.90 -11.33
N ALA A 74 -4.67 4.47 -11.89
CA ALA A 74 -5.97 4.48 -11.21
C ALA A 74 -6.02 3.47 -10.04
N ALA A 75 -5.20 2.42 -10.08
CA ALA A 75 -5.12 1.42 -9.03
C ALA A 75 -4.37 1.92 -7.77
N TRP A 76 -3.71 3.08 -7.84
CA TRP A 76 -3.03 3.66 -6.69
C TRP A 76 -4.05 4.13 -5.66
N ASP A 77 -3.95 3.60 -4.44
CA ASP A 77 -4.83 3.97 -3.33
C ASP A 77 -4.25 5.16 -2.57
N SER A 78 -4.64 6.37 -2.97
CA SER A 78 -4.13 7.59 -2.36
C SER A 78 -4.61 7.80 -0.92
N ASP A 79 -5.74 7.21 -0.55
CA ASP A 79 -6.25 7.28 0.83
C ASP A 79 -5.37 6.46 1.77
N LEU A 80 -4.84 5.35 1.27
CA LEU A 80 -3.99 4.44 2.05
C LEU A 80 -2.51 4.84 1.99
N LEU A 81 -2.01 5.18 0.80
CA LEU A 81 -0.58 5.32 0.52
C LEU A 81 -0.12 6.78 0.41
N GLY A 82 -1.05 7.72 0.39
CA GLY A 82 -0.74 9.13 0.16
C GLY A 82 -0.72 9.49 -1.32
N GLY A 83 -0.16 10.64 -1.67
CA GLY A 83 -0.18 11.14 -3.04
C GLY A 83 0.40 10.18 -4.06
N SER A 84 -0.25 10.11 -5.23
CA SER A 84 0.21 9.26 -6.32
C SER A 84 1.59 9.68 -6.81
N PRO A 85 2.51 8.73 -7.10
CA PRO A 85 3.82 9.04 -7.69
C PRO A 85 3.75 9.31 -9.20
N TYR A 86 2.58 9.25 -9.77
CA TYR A 86 2.37 9.44 -11.21
C TYR A 86 2.00 10.87 -11.56
#